data_b267a9627db0ffcac4c6ba083de98259
#
_entry.id   b267a9627db0ffcac4c6ba083de98259
#
_cell.length_a   1.000
_cell.length_b   1.000
_cell.length_c   1.000
_cell.angle_alpha   90.00
_cell.angle_beta   90.00
_cell.angle_gamma   90.00
#
_symmetry.space_group_name_H-M   'P 1'
#
loop_
_entity.id
_entity.type
_entity.pdbx_description
1 polymer ?
#
loop_
_entity_poly.entity_id
_entity_poly.type
_entity_poly.pdbx_seq_one_letter_code
_entity_poly.pdbx_strand_id
1 'polypeptide(L)'
;MVHFFDSDIAKKYGVNAAVLACFLWDCIEQKSTESPQLHEGKVWLRCSVQMMTGFFPFLSYDETRYALKRLVKGRVLTKGRFNEIRFDRTNWYAFTEFGQFLMAESEGRTQ
;
A
#
# COMPACT_ATOMS: atom_id res chain seq x y z
N MET A 1 -6.73 -2.79 -16.44
CA MET A 1 -7.13 -2.89 -15.02
C MET A 1 -7.86 -1.63 -14.58
N VAL A 2 -8.92 -1.78 -13.83
CA VAL A 2 -9.67 -0.66 -13.27
C VAL A 2 -9.23 -0.45 -11.82
N HIS A 3 -8.94 0.80 -11.47
CA HIS A 3 -8.58 1.17 -10.11
C HIS A 3 -9.67 2.03 -9.49
N PHE A 4 -9.93 1.78 -8.22
CA PHE A 4 -10.88 2.57 -7.44
C PHE A 4 -10.13 3.34 -6.36
N PHE A 5 -10.73 4.41 -5.88
CA PHE A 5 -10.18 5.13 -4.74
C PHE A 5 -11.29 5.78 -3.93
N ASP A 6 -10.99 6.02 -2.67
CA ASP A 6 -11.89 6.72 -1.76
C ASP A 6 -11.61 8.22 -1.86
N SER A 7 -12.66 9.02 -2.09
CA SER A 7 -12.49 10.46 -2.28
C SER A 7 -12.03 11.19 -1.01
N ASP A 8 -12.39 10.68 0.17
CA ASP A 8 -11.94 11.29 1.42
C ASP A 8 -10.45 11.04 1.65
N ILE A 9 -9.97 9.86 1.31
CA ILE A 9 -8.53 9.54 1.35
C ILE A 9 -7.79 10.39 0.32
N ALA A 10 -8.35 10.54 -0.88
CA ALA A 10 -7.77 11.35 -1.94
C ALA A 10 -7.66 12.82 -1.54
N LYS A 11 -8.67 13.33 -0.86
CA LYS A 11 -8.69 14.71 -0.37
C LYS A 11 -7.54 14.96 0.61
N LYS A 12 -7.22 13.99 1.45
CA LYS A 12 -6.20 14.12 2.49
C LYS A 12 -4.78 13.83 1.98
N TYR A 13 -4.63 12.80 1.14
CA TYR A 13 -3.30 12.30 0.73
C TYR A 13 -3.02 12.46 -0.76
N GLY A 14 -4.00 12.90 -1.54
CA GLY A 14 -3.90 12.99 -3.00
C GLY A 14 -4.48 11.77 -3.69
N VAL A 15 -4.92 11.96 -4.94
CA VAL A 15 -5.57 10.90 -5.72
C VAL A 15 -4.64 9.71 -5.93
N ASN A 16 -3.38 9.95 -6.31
CA ASN A 16 -2.44 8.88 -6.58
C ASN A 16 -2.22 8.02 -5.34
N ALA A 17 -2.06 8.65 -4.17
CA ALA A 17 -1.89 7.93 -2.91
C ALA A 17 -3.14 7.13 -2.55
N ALA A 18 -4.33 7.70 -2.78
CA ALA A 18 -5.58 7.01 -2.51
C ALA A 18 -5.75 5.77 -3.39
N VAL A 19 -5.40 5.86 -4.68
CA VAL A 19 -5.44 4.73 -5.60
C VAL A 19 -4.48 3.63 -5.15
N LEU A 20 -3.24 4.00 -4.78
CA LEU A 20 -2.27 3.05 -4.28
C LEU A 20 -2.73 2.38 -2.99
N ALA A 21 -3.28 3.15 -2.06
CA ALA A 21 -3.75 2.61 -0.79
C ALA A 21 -4.86 1.57 -0.99
N CYS A 22 -5.82 1.85 -1.84
CA CYS A 22 -6.90 0.92 -2.12
C CYS A 22 -6.38 -0.37 -2.77
N PHE A 23 -5.47 -0.26 -3.72
CA PHE A 23 -4.88 -1.41 -4.38
C PHE A 23 -4.06 -2.27 -3.40
N LEU A 24 -3.22 -1.63 -2.58
CA LEU A 24 -2.40 -2.34 -1.60
C LEU A 24 -3.27 -3.01 -0.53
N TRP A 25 -4.34 -2.37 -0.12
CA TRP A 25 -5.28 -2.94 0.84
C TRP A 25 -5.90 -4.23 0.30
N ASP A 26 -6.36 -4.22 -0.94
CA ASP A 26 -6.92 -5.42 -1.58
C ASP A 26 -5.87 -6.54 -1.67
N CYS A 27 -4.65 -6.20 -2.03
CA CYS A 27 -3.56 -7.18 -2.10
C CYS A 27 -3.26 -7.80 -0.74
N ILE A 28 -3.26 -7.00 0.32
CA ILE A 28 -3.00 -7.47 1.68
C ILE A 28 -4.14 -8.36 2.18
N GLU A 29 -5.38 -8.00 1.92
CA GLU A 29 -6.53 -8.82 2.29
C GLU A 29 -6.49 -10.19 1.60
N GLN A 30 -6.19 -10.21 0.32
CA GLN A 30 -6.06 -11.45 -0.43
C GLN A 30 -4.91 -12.31 0.11
N LYS A 31 -3.76 -11.71 0.37
CA LYS A 31 -2.59 -12.41 0.89
C LYS A 31 -2.84 -12.99 2.27
N SER A 32 -3.59 -12.30 3.12
CA SER A 32 -3.88 -12.78 4.48
C SER A 32 -4.77 -14.01 4.50
N THR A 33 -5.59 -14.22 3.47
CA THR A 33 -6.41 -15.42 3.37
C THR A 33 -5.67 -16.60 2.73
N GLU A 34 -4.73 -16.32 1.84
CA GLU A 34 -4.02 -17.38 1.10
C GLU A 34 -2.81 -17.93 1.85
N SER A 35 -1.91 -17.06 2.29
CA SER A 35 -0.66 -17.50 2.89
C SER A 35 -0.04 -16.33 3.66
N PRO A 36 -0.53 -16.04 4.86
CA PRO A 36 -0.05 -14.88 5.59
C PRO A 36 1.39 -15.09 6.06
N GLN A 37 2.26 -14.18 5.65
CA GLN A 37 3.61 -14.06 6.21
C GLN A 37 3.59 -12.90 7.18
N LEU A 38 3.64 -13.23 8.48
CA LEU A 38 3.55 -12.22 9.51
C LEU A 38 4.95 -11.86 10.02
N HIS A 39 5.24 -10.57 10.01
CA HIS A 39 6.38 -9.99 10.71
C HIS A 39 5.82 -8.92 11.64
N GLU A 40 6.20 -8.99 12.91
CA GLU A 40 5.72 -8.03 13.91
C GLU A 40 4.18 -7.97 13.99
N GLY A 41 3.51 -9.10 13.76
CA GLY A 41 2.05 -9.19 13.82
C GLY A 41 1.30 -8.57 12.65
N LYS A 42 2.01 -8.19 11.58
CA LYS A 42 1.40 -7.56 10.40
C LYS A 42 1.62 -8.40 9.15
N VAL A 43 0.69 -8.28 8.20
CA VAL A 43 0.85 -8.81 6.86
C VAL A 43 1.59 -7.78 6.02
N TRP A 44 2.68 -8.21 5.39
CA TRP A 44 3.54 -7.34 4.61
C TRP A 44 3.50 -7.71 3.13
N LEU A 45 3.60 -6.67 2.28
CA LEU A 45 3.80 -6.83 0.85
C LEU A 45 5.22 -6.41 0.50
N ARG A 46 5.94 -7.33 -0.15
CA ARG A 46 7.25 -7.03 -0.71
C ARG A 46 7.05 -6.45 -2.11
N CYS A 47 7.33 -5.18 -2.29
CA CYS A 47 7.23 -4.57 -3.60
C CYS A 47 8.17 -3.38 -3.72
N SER A 48 8.80 -3.28 -4.89
CA SER A 48 9.59 -2.11 -5.25
C SER A 48 8.68 -1.09 -5.94
N VAL A 49 9.14 0.16 -6.05
CA VAL A 49 8.44 1.18 -6.84
C VAL A 49 8.32 0.71 -8.30
N GLN A 50 9.38 0.08 -8.80
CA GLN A 50 9.39 -0.47 -10.17
C GLN A 50 8.24 -1.46 -10.39
N MET A 51 8.03 -2.37 -9.45
CA MET A 51 6.91 -3.33 -9.54
C MET A 51 5.56 -2.62 -9.49
N MET A 52 5.45 -1.61 -8.65
CA MET A 52 4.21 -0.82 -8.53
C MET A 52 3.85 -0.13 -9.84
N THR A 53 4.83 0.39 -10.57
CA THR A 53 4.55 1.07 -11.85
C THR A 53 3.90 0.15 -12.86
N GLY A 54 4.12 -1.16 -12.76
CA GLY A 54 3.46 -2.14 -13.63
C GLY A 54 1.95 -2.20 -13.43
N PHE A 55 1.48 -1.91 -12.23
CA PHE A 55 0.05 -1.88 -11.90
C PHE A 55 -0.58 -0.51 -12.16
N PHE A 56 0.23 0.53 -12.26
CA PHE A 56 -0.23 1.90 -12.46
C PHE A 56 0.45 2.53 -13.67
N PRO A 57 0.16 2.03 -14.89
CA PRO A 57 0.85 2.50 -16.10
C PRO A 57 0.61 3.98 -16.43
N PHE A 58 -0.41 4.57 -15.83
CA PHE A 58 -0.71 6.00 -15.97
C PHE A 58 0.10 6.89 -15.03
N LEU A 59 0.92 6.30 -14.15
CA LEU A 59 1.81 7.04 -13.24
C LEU A 59 3.27 6.82 -13.63
N SER A 60 4.07 7.87 -13.52
CA SER A 60 5.51 7.76 -13.66
C SER A 60 6.12 7.08 -12.42
N TYR A 61 7.37 6.68 -12.53
CA TYR A 61 8.12 6.16 -11.39
C TYR A 61 8.13 7.16 -10.23
N ASP A 62 8.40 8.43 -10.51
CA ASP A 62 8.46 9.47 -9.49
C ASP A 62 7.11 9.74 -8.85
N GLU A 63 6.04 9.73 -9.63
CA GLU A 63 4.68 9.90 -9.09
C GLU A 63 4.30 8.76 -8.17
N THR A 64 4.64 7.53 -8.55
CA THR A 64 4.40 6.33 -7.73
C THR A 64 5.21 6.39 -6.44
N ARG A 65 6.49 6.72 -6.55
CA ARG A 65 7.39 6.86 -5.39
C ARG A 65 6.89 7.93 -4.41
N TYR A 66 6.47 9.06 -4.96
CA TYR A 66 5.96 10.16 -4.15
C TYR A 66 4.67 9.79 -3.42
N ALA A 67 3.76 9.08 -4.10
CA ALA A 67 2.51 8.62 -3.50
C ALA A 67 2.76 7.66 -2.33
N LEU A 68 3.68 6.69 -2.51
CA LEU A 68 4.07 5.79 -1.43
C LEU A 68 4.67 6.55 -0.25
N LYS A 69 5.53 7.51 -0.54
CA LYS A 69 6.17 8.34 0.48
C LYS A 69 5.13 9.12 1.29
N ARG A 70 4.12 9.65 0.64
CA ARG A 70 3.03 10.36 1.33
C ARG A 70 2.26 9.45 2.28
N LEU A 71 1.99 8.22 1.87
CA LEU A 71 1.30 7.24 2.71
C LEU A 71 2.15 6.85 3.93
N VAL A 72 3.44 6.68 3.75
CA VAL A 72 4.36 6.38 4.86
C VAL A 72 4.47 7.57 5.80
N LYS A 73 4.63 8.77 5.26
CA LYS A 73 4.72 10.00 6.07
C LYS A 73 3.43 10.25 6.84
N GLY A 74 2.29 9.97 6.23
CA GLY A 74 0.98 10.10 6.87
C GLY A 74 0.64 8.96 7.82
N ARG A 75 1.56 7.99 8.01
CA ARG A 75 1.39 6.84 8.89
C ARG A 75 0.23 5.92 8.51
N VAL A 76 -0.16 5.94 7.25
CA VAL A 76 -1.09 4.96 6.70
C VAL A 76 -0.35 3.65 6.45
N LEU A 77 0.86 3.73 5.92
CA LEU A 77 1.76 2.60 5.68
C LEU A 77 3.00 2.72 6.55
N THR A 78 3.59 1.57 6.84
CA THR A 78 4.93 1.49 7.41
C THR A 78 5.83 0.69 6.46
N LYS A 79 7.11 1.00 6.44
CA LYS A 79 8.13 0.34 5.63
C LYS A 79 8.96 -0.61 6.48
N GLY A 80 9.37 -1.73 5.88
CA GLY A 80 10.32 -2.65 6.50
C GLY A 80 11.15 -3.33 5.44
N ARG A 81 12.11 -4.13 5.89
CA ARG A 81 12.97 -4.95 5.02
C ARG A 81 13.16 -6.30 5.68
N PHE A 82 12.57 -7.33 5.06
CA PHE A 82 12.62 -8.71 5.56
C PHE A 82 13.18 -9.63 4.48
N ASN A 83 14.14 -9.14 3.71
CA ASN A 83 14.71 -9.88 2.60
C ASN A 83 15.76 -10.88 3.10
N GLU A 84 15.71 -12.11 2.56
CA GLU A 84 16.66 -13.16 2.89
C GLU A 84 18.07 -12.86 2.33
N ILE A 85 18.11 -12.21 1.17
CA ILE A 85 19.35 -11.85 0.50
C ILE A 85 19.83 -10.50 1.05
N ARG A 86 21.05 -10.50 1.59
CA ARG A 86 21.63 -9.33 2.27
C ARG A 86 21.68 -8.07 1.42
N PHE A 87 21.89 -8.21 0.11
CA PHE A 87 22.00 -7.07 -0.81
C PHE A 87 20.69 -6.63 -1.39
N ASP A 88 19.62 -7.37 -1.15
CA ASP A 88 18.29 -7.00 -1.64
C ASP A 88 17.73 -5.90 -0.76
N ARG A 89 17.53 -4.72 -1.34
CA ARG A 89 17.02 -3.54 -0.66
C ARG A 89 15.55 -3.26 -0.95
N THR A 90 14.85 -4.24 -1.52
CA THR A 90 13.43 -4.09 -1.80
C THR A 90 12.66 -3.82 -0.51
N ASN A 91 11.86 -2.77 -0.52
CA ASN A 91 11.04 -2.41 0.63
C ASN A 91 9.82 -3.32 0.73
N TRP A 92 9.40 -3.53 1.95
CA TRP A 92 8.16 -4.19 2.30
C TRP A 92 7.24 -3.15 2.92
N TYR A 93 5.95 -3.26 2.66
CA TYR A 93 4.95 -2.32 3.16
C TYR A 93 3.85 -3.05 3.88
N ALA A 94 3.39 -2.48 4.98
CA ALA A 94 2.23 -2.95 5.72
C ALA A 94 1.41 -1.74 6.15
N PHE A 95 0.11 -1.95 6.38
CA PHE A 95 -0.73 -0.90 6.94
C PHE A 95 -0.45 -0.81 8.44
N THR A 96 -0.32 0.42 8.93
CA THR A 96 -0.26 0.69 10.37
C THR A 96 -1.63 0.41 10.99
N GLU A 97 -1.72 0.41 12.30
CA GLU A 97 -3.01 0.29 12.98
C GLU A 97 -3.99 1.38 12.52
N PHE A 98 -3.50 2.62 12.43
CA PHE A 98 -4.29 3.73 11.89
C PHE A 98 -4.68 3.47 10.43
N GLY A 99 -3.76 2.99 9.61
CA GLY A 99 -4.04 2.68 8.20
C GLY A 99 -5.09 1.59 8.04
N GLN A 100 -5.03 0.57 8.87
CA GLN A 100 -6.04 -0.50 8.87
C GLN A 100 -7.43 0.05 9.21
N PHE A 101 -7.52 0.89 10.22
CA PHE A 101 -8.77 1.55 10.59
C PHE A 101 -9.30 2.42 9.44
N LEU A 102 -8.42 3.21 8.84
CA LEU A 102 -8.78 4.09 7.73
C LEU A 102 -9.35 3.31 6.54
N MET A 103 -8.70 2.21 6.16
CA MET A 103 -9.13 1.40 5.02
C MET A 103 -10.40 0.62 5.33
N ALA A 104 -10.56 0.12 6.54
CA ALA A 104 -11.79 -0.56 6.95
C ALA A 104 -12.98 0.40 6.94
N GLU A 105 -12.78 1.63 7.38
CA GLU A 105 -13.80 2.68 7.32
C GLU A 105 -14.17 3.02 5.88
N SER A 106 -13.16 3.09 5.00
CA SER A 106 -13.38 3.31 3.58
C SER A 106 -14.24 2.21 2.95
N GLU A 107 -13.98 0.95 3.27
CA GLU A 107 -14.79 -0.18 2.78
C GLU A 107 -16.24 -0.06 3.23
N GLY A 108 -16.47 0.35 4.48
CA GLY A 108 -17.82 0.57 4.99
C GLY A 108 -18.58 1.63 4.23
N ARG A 109 -17.89 2.66 3.72
CA ARG A 109 -18.53 3.72 2.94
C ARG A 109 -18.90 3.31 1.52
N THR A 110 -18.22 2.31 0.97
CA THR A 110 -18.43 1.87 -0.42
C THR A 110 -19.49 0.78 -0.56
N GLN A 111 -20.03 0.30 0.53
CA GLN A 111 -21.08 -0.74 0.53
C GLN A 111 -22.51 -0.14 0.55
#